data_ad8ffc0379869d7a52d3f30599061c40
#
_entry.id   ad8ffc0379869d7a52d3f30599061c40
#
_cell.length_a   1.000
_cell.length_b   1.000
_cell.length_c   1.000
_cell.angle_alpha   90.00
_cell.angle_beta   90.00
_cell.angle_gamma   90.00
#
_symmetry.space_group_name_H-M   'P 1'
#
loop_
_entity.id
_entity.type
_entity.pdbx_description
1 polymer ?
#
loop_
_entity_poly.entity_id
_entity_poly.type
_entity_poly.pdbx_seq_one_letter_code
_entity_poly.pdbx_strand_id
1 'polypeptide(L)'
;MAGALAGAGAAVVLVGRRKAELQSAAEIIRESGGQAVPVTADLSARERLPEIARRCQQPFGTVEILVNAAGVNLREPADKISFKSWDLTLNLNLAVPFFLAREFVSGMRKKGYGRIINIASLQSSRAFTNGLAYGASKAGVCQLTRAMAEAWSRDGIMCNAIAPGFFPTALTAPVFDDPQTERWAAEQTAVGRNGRLEDLGGITVFFAAPASNFITGQTLHIDGGFTAK
;
A
#
# COMPACT_ATOMS: atom_id res chain seq x y z
N MET A 1 -1.69 6.64 -6.75
CA MET A 1 -1.02 7.09 -5.50
C MET A 1 0.31 7.82 -5.79
N ALA A 2 1.33 7.17 -6.36
CA ALA A 2 2.62 7.84 -6.63
C ALA A 2 2.49 9.13 -7.45
N GLY A 3 1.73 9.10 -8.55
CA GLY A 3 1.44 10.29 -9.35
C GLY A 3 0.71 11.40 -8.58
N ALA A 4 -0.23 11.03 -7.68
CA ALA A 4 -0.94 12.00 -6.85
C ALA A 4 0.00 12.68 -5.83
N LEU A 5 0.91 11.91 -5.22
CA LEU A 5 1.93 12.48 -4.32
C LEU A 5 2.89 13.40 -5.07
N ALA A 6 3.36 12.99 -6.26
CA ALA A 6 4.21 13.82 -7.09
C ALA A 6 3.52 15.11 -7.54
N GLY A 7 2.25 15.02 -7.95
CA GLY A 7 1.42 16.20 -8.29
C GLY A 7 1.17 17.14 -7.11
N ALA A 8 1.26 16.62 -5.88
CA ALA A 8 1.22 17.42 -4.64
C ALA A 8 2.62 17.93 -4.20
N GLY A 9 3.65 17.75 -5.02
CA GLY A 9 5.01 18.27 -4.79
C GLY A 9 5.99 17.30 -4.12
N ALA A 10 5.62 16.04 -3.88
CA ALA A 10 6.55 15.08 -3.33
C ALA A 10 7.55 14.57 -4.38
N ALA A 11 8.83 14.43 -4.01
CA ALA A 11 9.79 13.66 -4.77
C ALA A 11 9.60 12.15 -4.48
N VAL A 12 9.41 11.34 -5.52
CA VAL A 12 8.94 9.95 -5.36
C VAL A 12 10.01 8.94 -5.77
N VAL A 13 10.25 7.95 -4.91
CA VAL A 13 11.03 6.76 -5.25
C VAL A 13 10.07 5.59 -5.47
N LEU A 14 10.06 5.04 -6.69
CA LEU A 14 9.23 3.91 -7.08
C LEU A 14 10.01 2.61 -6.88
N VAL A 15 9.50 1.72 -6.03
CA VAL A 15 10.17 0.45 -5.72
C VAL A 15 9.36 -0.75 -6.20
N GLY A 16 10.00 -1.68 -6.88
CA GLY A 16 9.37 -2.90 -7.35
C GLY A 16 10.33 -3.80 -8.12
N ARG A 17 9.84 -4.94 -8.59
CA ARG A 17 10.65 -5.95 -9.30
C ARG A 17 10.75 -5.71 -10.81
N ARG A 18 9.72 -5.10 -11.41
CA ARG A 18 9.57 -4.96 -12.85
C ARG A 18 10.17 -3.62 -13.31
N LYS A 19 11.41 -3.70 -13.81
CA LYS A 19 12.19 -2.51 -14.18
C LYS A 19 11.48 -1.64 -15.22
N ALA A 20 10.91 -2.25 -16.27
CA ALA A 20 10.28 -1.51 -17.35
C ALA A 20 9.07 -0.70 -16.87
N GLU A 21 8.19 -1.31 -16.05
CA GLU A 21 7.01 -0.61 -15.52
C GLU A 21 7.38 0.50 -14.54
N LEU A 22 8.46 0.31 -13.75
CA LEU A 22 8.96 1.36 -12.87
C LEU A 22 9.51 2.53 -13.65
N GLN A 23 10.24 2.27 -14.74
CA GLN A 23 10.78 3.31 -15.62
C GLN A 23 9.65 4.08 -16.30
N SER A 24 8.68 3.40 -16.91
CA SER A 24 7.53 4.03 -17.53
C SER A 24 6.71 4.89 -16.52
N ALA A 25 6.46 4.36 -15.31
CA ALA A 25 5.77 5.12 -14.28
C ALA A 25 6.56 6.37 -13.82
N ALA A 26 7.88 6.28 -13.75
CA ALA A 26 8.72 7.42 -13.41
C ALA A 26 8.75 8.46 -14.54
N GLU A 27 8.72 8.03 -15.79
CA GLU A 27 8.65 8.92 -16.97
C GLU A 27 7.34 9.68 -17.00
N ILE A 28 6.19 9.02 -16.83
CA ILE A 28 4.86 9.67 -16.75
C ILE A 28 4.84 10.73 -15.65
N ILE A 29 5.41 10.45 -14.49
CA ILE A 29 5.45 11.44 -13.39
C ILE A 29 6.33 12.63 -13.77
N ARG A 30 7.47 12.40 -14.39
CA ARG A 30 8.39 13.49 -14.82
C ARG A 30 7.82 14.33 -15.95
N GLU A 31 7.15 13.73 -16.93
CA GLU A 31 6.44 14.43 -17.99
C GLU A 31 5.31 15.31 -17.46
N SER A 32 4.72 14.92 -16.31
CA SER A 32 3.72 15.72 -15.59
C SER A 32 4.34 16.78 -14.67
N GLY A 33 5.66 17.02 -14.75
CA GLY A 33 6.38 18.02 -13.96
C GLY A 33 6.78 17.57 -12.55
N GLY A 34 6.55 16.31 -12.19
CA GLY A 34 6.96 15.75 -10.90
C GLY A 34 8.38 15.19 -10.89
N GLN A 35 8.87 14.82 -9.71
CA GLN A 35 10.17 14.17 -9.54
C GLN A 35 9.97 12.69 -9.20
N ALA A 36 10.55 11.78 -9.97
CA ALA A 36 10.46 10.35 -9.71
C ALA A 36 11.73 9.60 -10.11
N VAL A 37 12.16 8.65 -9.27
CA VAL A 37 13.30 7.75 -9.53
C VAL A 37 12.87 6.30 -9.30
N PRO A 38 13.13 5.38 -10.26
CA PRO A 38 12.86 3.96 -10.08
C PRO A 38 14.01 3.26 -9.35
N VAL A 39 13.67 2.38 -8.40
CA VAL A 39 14.59 1.47 -7.70
C VAL A 39 14.10 0.04 -7.87
N THR A 40 14.77 -0.72 -8.74
CA THR A 40 14.42 -2.14 -8.93
C THR A 40 14.90 -2.96 -7.73
N ALA A 41 13.96 -3.60 -7.03
CA ALA A 41 14.24 -4.45 -5.87
C ALA A 41 13.11 -5.48 -5.64
N ASP A 42 13.48 -6.63 -5.07
CA ASP A 42 12.53 -7.60 -4.52
C ASP A 42 12.42 -7.38 -3.01
N LEU A 43 11.26 -6.88 -2.59
CA LEU A 43 10.98 -6.62 -1.17
C LEU A 43 10.71 -7.90 -0.37
N SER A 44 10.47 -9.05 -1.01
CA SER A 44 10.26 -10.32 -0.30
C SER A 44 11.54 -10.85 0.35
N ALA A 45 12.72 -10.41 -0.11
CA ALA A 45 14.02 -10.69 0.48
C ALA A 45 14.27 -9.75 1.68
N ARG A 46 13.73 -10.09 2.85
CA ARG A 46 13.74 -9.22 4.04
C ARG A 46 15.14 -8.82 4.50
N GLU A 47 16.11 -9.71 4.36
CA GLU A 47 17.51 -9.47 4.70
C GLU A 47 18.14 -8.33 3.88
N ARG A 48 17.55 -8.01 2.73
CA ARG A 48 17.99 -6.92 1.85
C ARG A 48 17.29 -5.59 2.10
N LEU A 49 16.27 -5.54 2.97
CA LEU A 49 15.52 -4.29 3.22
C LEU A 49 16.41 -3.12 3.69
N PRO A 50 17.45 -3.31 4.54
CA PRO A 50 18.36 -2.21 4.89
C PRO A 50 19.12 -1.64 3.69
N GLU A 51 19.59 -2.51 2.76
CA GLU A 51 20.23 -2.07 1.52
C GLU A 51 19.24 -1.32 0.62
N ILE A 52 18.04 -1.87 0.45
CA ILE A 52 16.99 -1.27 -0.37
C ILE A 52 16.60 0.11 0.19
N ALA A 53 16.41 0.23 1.48
CA ALA A 53 16.08 1.49 2.15
C ALA A 53 17.16 2.55 1.93
N ARG A 54 18.44 2.18 2.05
CA ARG A 54 19.56 3.08 1.76
C ARG A 54 19.53 3.56 0.30
N ARG A 55 19.27 2.67 -0.66
CA ARG A 55 19.13 3.04 -2.08
C ARG A 55 17.94 3.98 -2.32
N CYS A 56 16.85 3.82 -1.59
CA CYS A 56 15.70 4.72 -1.67
C CYS A 56 16.01 6.14 -1.15
N GLN A 57 16.94 6.28 -0.23
CA GLN A 57 17.34 7.57 0.33
C GLN A 57 18.38 8.31 -0.53
N GLN A 58 19.07 7.62 -1.45
CA GLN A 58 20.12 8.23 -2.27
C GLN A 58 19.64 9.40 -3.15
N PRO A 59 18.49 9.31 -3.85
CA PRO A 59 18.09 10.36 -4.79
C PRO A 59 17.67 11.67 -4.09
N PHE A 60 16.93 11.58 -2.98
CA PHE A 60 16.23 12.72 -2.38
C PHE A 60 16.47 12.87 -0.87
N GLY A 61 17.34 12.05 -0.29
CA GLY A 61 17.64 12.10 1.14
C GLY A 61 16.61 11.36 1.99
N THR A 62 16.27 11.91 3.16
CA THR A 62 15.38 11.28 4.14
C THR A 62 14.00 11.00 3.55
N VAL A 63 13.55 9.76 3.67
CA VAL A 63 12.17 9.37 3.32
C VAL A 63 11.23 9.82 4.44
N GLU A 64 10.35 10.75 4.15
CA GLU A 64 9.36 11.31 5.07
C GLU A 64 7.99 10.63 4.93
N ILE A 65 7.70 10.07 3.75
CA ILE A 65 6.44 9.39 3.44
C ILE A 65 6.75 8.00 2.90
N LEU A 66 6.23 6.96 3.54
CA LEU A 66 6.32 5.57 3.09
C LEU A 66 4.92 5.05 2.75
N VAL A 67 4.72 4.60 1.50
CA VAL A 67 3.50 3.90 1.08
C VAL A 67 3.82 2.43 0.85
N ASN A 68 3.36 1.57 1.74
CA ASN A 68 3.51 0.11 1.65
C ASN A 68 2.42 -0.49 0.76
N ALA A 69 2.63 -0.43 -0.56
CA ALA A 69 1.68 -0.90 -1.57
C ALA A 69 2.05 -2.27 -2.20
N ALA A 70 3.25 -2.79 -1.93
CA ALA A 70 3.64 -4.11 -2.40
C ALA A 70 2.81 -5.20 -1.74
N GLY A 71 2.37 -6.19 -2.53
CA GLY A 71 1.58 -7.28 -2.00
C GLY A 71 1.30 -8.36 -3.04
N VAL A 72 0.84 -9.51 -2.58
CA VAL A 72 0.46 -10.67 -3.39
C VAL A 72 -0.85 -11.26 -2.87
N ASN A 73 -1.68 -11.77 -3.80
CA ASN A 73 -2.86 -12.57 -3.51
C ASN A 73 -2.84 -13.79 -4.45
N LEU A 74 -2.48 -14.95 -3.93
CA LEU A 74 -2.28 -16.18 -4.73
C LEU A 74 -3.60 -16.90 -5.06
N ARG A 75 -4.69 -16.56 -4.33
CA ARG A 75 -6.05 -17.11 -4.59
C ARG A 75 -6.09 -18.64 -4.62
N GLU A 76 -5.56 -19.26 -3.57
CA GLU A 76 -5.52 -20.72 -3.44
C GLU A 76 -6.71 -21.23 -2.60
N PRO A 77 -7.34 -22.37 -2.97
CA PRO A 77 -8.27 -23.06 -2.09
C PRO A 77 -7.61 -23.38 -0.73
N ALA A 78 -8.36 -23.27 0.36
CA ALA A 78 -7.82 -23.41 1.72
C ALA A 78 -7.00 -24.69 1.91
N ASP A 79 -7.49 -25.83 1.41
CA ASP A 79 -6.83 -27.14 1.53
C ASP A 79 -5.61 -27.31 0.60
N LYS A 80 -5.32 -26.35 -0.26
CA LYS A 80 -4.20 -26.37 -1.21
C LYS A 80 -3.11 -25.35 -0.86
N ILE A 81 -3.32 -24.53 0.16
CA ILE A 81 -2.32 -23.54 0.59
C ILE A 81 -1.08 -24.27 1.11
N SER A 82 0.06 -24.07 0.44
CA SER A 82 1.34 -24.59 0.88
C SER A 82 1.98 -23.68 1.95
N PHE A 83 2.88 -24.22 2.77
CA PHE A 83 3.70 -23.40 3.68
C PHE A 83 4.42 -22.28 2.91
N LYS A 84 4.96 -22.57 1.73
CA LYS A 84 5.66 -21.60 0.88
C LYS A 84 4.76 -20.46 0.44
N SER A 85 3.53 -20.71 -0.01
CA SER A 85 2.60 -19.68 -0.45
C SER A 85 2.06 -18.87 0.74
N TRP A 86 1.82 -19.54 1.87
CA TRP A 86 1.48 -18.90 3.14
C TRP A 86 2.58 -17.94 3.59
N ASP A 87 3.82 -18.42 3.71
CA ASP A 87 4.97 -17.64 4.15
C ASP A 87 5.26 -16.46 3.22
N LEU A 88 5.20 -16.66 1.90
CA LEU A 88 5.37 -15.58 0.93
C LEU A 88 4.30 -14.49 1.13
N THR A 89 3.05 -14.90 1.32
CA THR A 89 1.93 -13.96 1.49
C THR A 89 2.08 -13.16 2.78
N LEU A 90 2.32 -13.81 3.92
CA LEU A 90 2.51 -13.11 5.19
C LEU A 90 3.80 -12.28 5.20
N ASN A 91 4.86 -12.79 4.59
CA ASN A 91 6.11 -12.05 4.47
C ASN A 91 5.91 -10.74 3.72
N LEU A 92 5.44 -10.80 2.47
CA LEU A 92 5.35 -9.62 1.63
C LEU A 92 4.25 -8.65 2.08
N ASN A 93 3.09 -9.18 2.47
CA ASN A 93 1.93 -8.33 2.79
C ASN A 93 1.97 -7.76 4.21
N LEU A 94 2.59 -8.44 5.18
CA LEU A 94 2.54 -8.09 6.60
C LEU A 94 3.91 -7.76 7.19
N ALA A 95 4.90 -8.66 7.05
CA ALA A 95 6.20 -8.47 7.68
C ALA A 95 7.01 -7.35 7.01
N VAL A 96 7.06 -7.31 5.68
CA VAL A 96 7.79 -6.29 4.91
C VAL A 96 7.33 -4.86 5.24
N PRO A 97 6.04 -4.52 5.30
CA PRO A 97 5.57 -3.21 5.75
C PRO A 97 6.19 -2.73 7.06
N PHE A 98 6.28 -3.60 8.05
CA PHE A 98 6.92 -3.25 9.32
C PHE A 98 8.43 -3.07 9.20
N PHE A 99 9.13 -4.07 8.67
CA PHE A 99 10.59 -4.03 8.61
C PHE A 99 11.10 -2.91 7.71
N LEU A 100 10.42 -2.62 6.59
CA LEU A 100 10.79 -1.49 5.73
C LEU A 100 10.52 -0.14 6.41
N ALA A 101 9.39 0.01 7.12
CA ALA A 101 9.10 1.22 7.89
C ALA A 101 10.18 1.48 8.95
N ARG A 102 10.62 0.45 9.66
CA ARG A 102 11.67 0.53 10.68
C ARG A 102 12.97 1.15 10.15
N GLU A 103 13.33 0.89 8.89
CA GLU A 103 14.53 1.45 8.27
C GLU A 103 14.45 2.97 8.07
N PHE A 104 13.25 3.56 8.00
CA PHE A 104 13.05 5.01 7.78
C PHE A 104 12.72 5.77 9.06
N VAL A 105 12.22 5.12 10.11
CA VAL A 105 11.78 5.75 11.37
C VAL A 105 12.83 6.66 11.99
N SER A 106 14.12 6.27 11.99
CA SER A 106 15.20 7.10 12.55
C SER A 106 15.33 8.44 11.82
N GLY A 107 15.20 8.46 10.49
CA GLY A 107 15.20 9.68 9.69
C GLY A 107 13.95 10.54 9.94
N MET A 108 12.79 9.91 10.00
CA MET A 108 11.51 10.58 10.28
C MET A 108 11.53 11.24 11.68
N ARG A 109 12.05 10.57 12.69
CA ARG A 109 12.24 11.13 14.05
C ARG A 109 13.09 12.39 14.06
N LYS A 110 14.23 12.38 13.34
CA LYS A 110 15.13 13.55 13.26
C LYS A 110 14.45 14.74 12.59
N LYS A 111 13.50 14.49 11.68
CA LYS A 111 12.70 15.54 11.02
C LYS A 111 11.50 15.99 11.87
N GLY A 112 11.10 15.23 12.90
CA GLY A 112 9.83 15.43 13.61
C GLY A 112 8.61 15.25 12.71
N TYR A 113 8.76 14.52 11.59
CA TYR A 113 7.72 14.32 10.59
C TYR A 113 7.89 12.97 9.90
N GLY A 114 6.85 12.17 9.91
CA GLY A 114 6.77 10.91 9.19
C GLY A 114 5.34 10.52 8.85
N ARG A 115 5.16 9.88 7.71
CA ARG A 115 3.87 9.32 7.26
C ARG A 115 4.07 7.90 6.75
N ILE A 116 3.41 6.96 7.38
CA ILE A 116 3.41 5.55 6.96
C ILE A 116 1.98 5.20 6.55
N ILE A 117 1.80 4.88 5.28
CA ILE A 117 0.51 4.53 4.68
C ILE A 117 0.57 3.07 4.25
N ASN A 118 -0.11 2.21 4.97
CA ASN A 118 -0.21 0.79 4.64
C ASN A 118 -1.41 0.53 3.72
N ILE A 119 -1.28 -0.40 2.78
CA ILE A 119 -2.41 -0.81 1.96
C ILE A 119 -3.03 -2.08 2.54
N ALA A 120 -4.19 -1.91 3.14
CA ALA A 120 -5.09 -2.94 3.62
C ALA A 120 -5.97 -3.49 2.47
N SER A 121 -7.19 -3.93 2.73
CA SER A 121 -8.13 -4.47 1.73
C SER A 121 -9.53 -4.57 2.30
N LEU A 122 -10.55 -4.77 1.45
CA LEU A 122 -11.85 -5.32 1.85
C LEU A 122 -11.68 -6.61 2.66
N GLN A 123 -10.70 -7.43 2.29
CA GLN A 123 -10.40 -8.70 2.97
C GLN A 123 -9.76 -8.52 4.36
N SER A 124 -9.56 -7.31 4.82
CA SER A 124 -9.19 -7.06 6.22
C SER A 124 -10.35 -7.33 7.19
N SER A 125 -11.60 -7.24 6.71
CA SER A 125 -12.82 -7.41 7.51
C SER A 125 -13.88 -8.31 6.87
N ARG A 126 -13.72 -8.67 5.60
CA ARG A 126 -14.63 -9.55 4.84
C ARG A 126 -13.88 -10.78 4.34
N ALA A 127 -14.50 -11.93 4.38
CA ALA A 127 -13.96 -13.15 3.77
C ALA A 127 -14.41 -13.28 2.31
N PHE A 128 -13.48 -13.73 1.46
CA PHE A 128 -13.76 -14.06 0.06
C PHE A 128 -13.19 -15.42 -0.26
N THR A 129 -13.79 -16.10 -1.23
CA THR A 129 -13.35 -17.40 -1.72
C THR A 129 -11.87 -17.34 -2.13
N ASN A 130 -11.10 -18.36 -1.73
CA ASN A 130 -9.66 -18.46 -2.00
C ASN A 130 -8.80 -17.29 -1.48
N GLY A 131 -9.30 -16.56 -0.49
CA GLY A 131 -8.63 -15.40 0.08
C GLY A 131 -8.02 -15.62 1.47
N LEU A 132 -7.89 -16.86 1.96
CA LEU A 132 -7.55 -17.14 3.36
C LEU A 132 -6.24 -16.47 3.80
N ALA A 133 -5.11 -16.82 3.18
CA ALA A 133 -3.80 -16.26 3.57
C ALA A 133 -3.74 -14.73 3.32
N TYR A 134 -4.32 -14.27 2.21
CA TYR A 134 -4.39 -12.86 1.88
C TYR A 134 -5.23 -12.09 2.89
N GLY A 135 -6.44 -12.55 3.21
CA GLY A 135 -7.32 -11.93 4.20
C GLY A 135 -6.66 -11.86 5.57
N ALA A 136 -6.06 -12.96 6.04
CA ALA A 136 -5.30 -12.99 7.28
C ALA A 136 -4.17 -11.95 7.29
N SER A 137 -3.40 -11.84 6.20
CA SER A 137 -2.33 -10.84 6.08
C SER A 137 -2.86 -9.42 6.12
N LYS A 138 -4.00 -9.12 5.44
CA LYS A 138 -4.57 -7.76 5.36
C LYS A 138 -5.31 -7.35 6.63
N ALA A 139 -5.93 -8.30 7.35
CA ALA A 139 -6.40 -8.07 8.72
C ALA A 139 -5.23 -7.75 9.66
N GLY A 140 -4.13 -8.49 9.54
CA GLY A 140 -2.89 -8.23 10.27
C GLY A 140 -2.33 -6.84 10.01
N VAL A 141 -2.37 -6.35 8.77
CA VAL A 141 -1.94 -4.98 8.42
C VAL A 141 -2.72 -3.91 9.18
N CYS A 142 -4.02 -4.08 9.39
CA CYS A 142 -4.82 -3.13 10.15
C CYS A 142 -4.35 -3.05 11.62
N GLN A 143 -4.09 -4.20 12.25
CA GLN A 143 -3.56 -4.22 13.62
C GLN A 143 -2.11 -3.76 13.68
N LEU A 144 -1.28 -4.13 12.72
CA LEU A 144 0.09 -3.63 12.58
C LEU A 144 0.11 -2.09 12.49
N THR A 145 -0.81 -1.50 11.74
CA THR A 145 -0.94 -0.05 11.60
C THR A 145 -1.21 0.63 12.95
N ARG A 146 -2.09 0.05 13.79
CA ARG A 146 -2.34 0.53 15.16
C ARG A 146 -1.10 0.42 16.04
N ALA A 147 -0.39 -0.72 15.98
CA ALA A 147 0.82 -0.94 16.74
C ALA A 147 1.96 0.01 16.34
N MET A 148 2.12 0.30 15.04
CA MET A 148 3.06 1.30 14.55
C MET A 148 2.67 2.71 15.03
N ALA A 149 1.39 3.05 15.03
CA ALA A 149 0.90 4.33 15.51
C ALA A 149 1.20 4.51 17.00
N GLU A 150 0.93 3.52 17.83
CA GLU A 150 1.26 3.54 19.26
C GLU A 150 2.76 3.73 19.49
N ALA A 151 3.58 3.02 18.72
CA ALA A 151 5.02 3.03 18.87
C ALA A 151 5.68 4.36 18.45
N TRP A 152 5.13 5.06 17.43
CA TRP A 152 5.88 6.13 16.77
C TRP A 152 5.16 7.48 16.67
N SER A 153 3.86 7.58 17.01
CA SER A 153 3.15 8.85 16.80
C SER A 153 3.64 9.98 17.72
N ARG A 154 4.19 9.68 18.89
CA ARG A 154 4.82 10.67 19.76
C ARG A 154 6.06 11.32 19.14
N ASP A 155 6.67 10.65 18.17
CA ASP A 155 7.82 11.15 17.40
C ASP A 155 7.39 11.98 16.15
N GLY A 156 6.10 12.32 16.01
CA GLY A 156 5.56 13.01 14.84
C GLY A 156 5.31 12.11 13.62
N ILE A 157 5.31 10.77 13.80
CA ILE A 157 5.14 9.78 12.72
C ILE A 157 3.71 9.22 12.77
N MET A 158 2.86 9.64 11.81
CA MET A 158 1.49 9.13 11.72
C MET A 158 1.43 7.87 10.85
N CYS A 159 0.81 6.82 11.36
CA CYS A 159 0.70 5.52 10.69
C CYS A 159 -0.78 5.21 10.43
N ASN A 160 -1.17 5.16 9.16
CA ASN A 160 -2.55 4.87 8.78
C ASN A 160 -2.61 3.82 7.67
N ALA A 161 -3.78 3.27 7.42
CA ALA A 161 -4.02 2.32 6.34
C ALA A 161 -5.16 2.79 5.43
N ILE A 162 -5.02 2.49 4.14
CA ILE A 162 -6.10 2.59 3.15
C ILE A 162 -6.55 1.16 2.86
N ALA A 163 -7.86 0.90 2.92
CA ALA A 163 -8.47 -0.36 2.55
C ALA A 163 -9.27 -0.19 1.25
N PRO A 164 -8.66 -0.45 0.08
CA PRO A 164 -9.34 -0.30 -1.20
C PRO A 164 -10.43 -1.35 -1.39
N GLY A 165 -11.51 -0.96 -2.09
CA GLY A 165 -12.46 -1.86 -2.72
C GLY A 165 -11.90 -2.52 -3.97
N PHE A 166 -12.76 -2.79 -4.95
CA PHE A 166 -12.34 -3.32 -6.24
C PHE A 166 -11.88 -2.19 -7.16
N PHE A 167 -10.59 -2.22 -7.51
CA PHE A 167 -9.91 -1.30 -8.42
C PHE A 167 -9.23 -2.09 -9.54
N PRO A 168 -9.22 -1.61 -10.81
CA PRO A 168 -8.57 -2.32 -11.92
C PRO A 168 -7.05 -2.25 -11.78
N THR A 169 -6.46 -3.35 -11.32
CA THR A 169 -5.03 -3.54 -11.13
C THR A 169 -4.62 -4.96 -11.51
N ALA A 170 -3.33 -5.21 -11.70
CA ALA A 170 -2.84 -6.57 -11.96
C ALA A 170 -3.25 -7.58 -10.86
N LEU A 171 -3.38 -7.14 -9.60
CA LEU A 171 -3.81 -8.00 -8.49
C LEU A 171 -5.29 -8.41 -8.60
N THR A 172 -6.12 -7.56 -9.17
CA THR A 172 -7.57 -7.70 -9.28
C THR A 172 -8.00 -8.08 -10.69
N ALA A 173 -7.07 -8.31 -11.62
CA ALA A 173 -7.36 -8.73 -12.99
C ALA A 173 -8.42 -9.84 -13.08
N PRO A 174 -8.39 -10.92 -12.25
CA PRO A 174 -9.44 -11.96 -12.31
C PRO A 174 -10.88 -11.48 -12.04
N VAL A 175 -11.05 -10.29 -11.45
CA VAL A 175 -12.38 -9.67 -11.25
C VAL A 175 -12.78 -8.88 -12.50
N PHE A 176 -11.85 -8.15 -13.11
CA PHE A 176 -12.10 -7.26 -14.24
C PHE A 176 -12.01 -7.94 -15.59
N ASP A 177 -11.37 -9.12 -15.67
CA ASP A 177 -11.31 -9.96 -16.89
C ASP A 177 -12.62 -10.75 -17.10
N ASP A 178 -13.48 -10.86 -16.07
CA ASP A 178 -14.81 -11.45 -16.16
C ASP A 178 -15.91 -10.39 -15.99
N PRO A 179 -16.66 -10.04 -17.06
CA PRO A 179 -17.69 -9.00 -17.02
C PRO A 179 -18.81 -9.27 -16.01
N GLN A 180 -19.10 -10.53 -15.68
CA GLN A 180 -20.12 -10.87 -14.69
C GLN A 180 -19.63 -10.56 -13.28
N THR A 181 -18.40 -10.91 -12.95
CA THR A 181 -17.76 -10.62 -11.66
C THR A 181 -17.52 -9.12 -11.49
N GLU A 182 -17.10 -8.43 -12.55
CA GLU A 182 -16.93 -6.97 -12.53
C GLU A 182 -18.25 -6.25 -12.21
N ARG A 183 -19.35 -6.66 -12.86
CA ARG A 183 -20.68 -6.09 -12.63
C ARG A 183 -21.16 -6.38 -11.22
N TRP A 184 -21.03 -7.62 -10.77
CA TRP A 184 -21.37 -8.02 -9.41
C TRP A 184 -20.60 -7.14 -8.37
N ALA A 185 -19.32 -6.94 -8.57
CA ALA A 185 -18.51 -6.12 -7.67
C ALA A 185 -19.00 -4.66 -7.61
N ALA A 186 -19.38 -4.09 -8.75
CA ALA A 186 -19.97 -2.75 -8.83
C ALA A 186 -21.30 -2.65 -8.06
N GLU A 187 -22.20 -3.64 -8.24
CA GLU A 187 -23.52 -3.70 -7.60
C GLU A 187 -23.43 -3.83 -6.07
N GLN A 188 -22.34 -4.40 -5.54
CA GLN A 188 -22.12 -4.47 -4.09
C GLN A 188 -21.78 -3.11 -3.48
N THR A 189 -21.35 -2.14 -4.25
CA THR A 189 -21.03 -0.80 -3.73
C THR A 189 -22.29 0.06 -3.58
N ALA A 190 -22.31 0.98 -2.61
CA ALA A 190 -23.38 1.95 -2.46
C ALA A 190 -23.38 3.00 -3.59
N VAL A 191 -22.20 3.27 -4.16
CA VAL A 191 -22.07 4.23 -5.30
C VAL A 191 -22.36 3.60 -6.66
N GLY A 192 -22.61 2.28 -6.74
CA GLY A 192 -23.02 1.58 -7.96
C GLY A 192 -21.92 1.40 -9.02
N ARG A 193 -20.64 1.55 -8.67
CA ARG A 193 -19.52 1.35 -9.58
C ARG A 193 -18.28 0.80 -8.87
N ASN A 194 -17.38 0.19 -9.62
CA ASN A 194 -16.05 -0.12 -9.15
C ASN A 194 -15.19 1.14 -8.99
N GLY A 195 -14.13 1.06 -8.21
CA GLY A 195 -13.17 2.14 -8.01
C GLY A 195 -12.39 2.47 -9.27
N ARG A 196 -12.01 3.72 -9.44
CA ARG A 196 -11.03 4.21 -10.42
C ARG A 196 -9.74 4.54 -9.69
N LEU A 197 -8.58 4.38 -10.35
CA LEU A 197 -7.29 4.61 -9.70
C LEU A 197 -7.15 6.04 -9.14
N GLU A 198 -7.84 7.00 -9.75
CA GLU A 198 -7.90 8.39 -9.30
C GLU A 198 -8.59 8.55 -7.95
N ASP A 199 -9.56 7.68 -7.62
CA ASP A 199 -10.28 7.72 -6.33
C ASP A 199 -9.33 7.51 -5.13
N LEU A 200 -8.14 6.91 -5.35
CA LEU A 200 -7.13 6.72 -4.32
C LEU A 200 -6.20 7.95 -4.13
N GLY A 201 -6.22 8.90 -5.07
CA GLY A 201 -5.28 10.03 -5.07
C GLY A 201 -5.48 10.94 -3.88
N GLY A 202 -6.69 11.43 -3.67
CA GLY A 202 -7.03 12.39 -2.62
C GLY A 202 -6.71 11.90 -1.21
N ILE A 203 -7.10 10.68 -0.88
CA ILE A 203 -6.82 10.11 0.46
C ILE A 203 -5.32 9.86 0.67
N THR A 204 -4.59 9.47 -0.38
CA THR A 204 -3.14 9.26 -0.28
C THR A 204 -2.43 10.58 0.03
N VAL A 205 -2.80 11.66 -0.66
CA VAL A 205 -2.26 13.01 -0.41
C VAL A 205 -2.67 13.51 0.97
N PHE A 206 -3.92 13.31 1.38
CA PHE A 206 -4.41 13.70 2.70
C PHE A 206 -3.62 13.01 3.83
N PHE A 207 -3.44 11.68 3.76
CA PHE A 207 -2.64 10.96 4.76
C PHE A 207 -1.15 11.32 4.72
N ALA A 208 -0.65 11.77 3.59
CA ALA A 208 0.72 12.23 3.44
C ALA A 208 0.94 13.68 3.94
N ALA A 209 -0.10 14.49 4.03
CA ALA A 209 -0.03 15.91 4.33
C ALA A 209 -0.06 16.23 5.84
N PRO A 210 0.37 17.44 6.26
CA PRO A 210 0.18 17.93 7.63
C PRO A 210 -1.28 18.01 8.07
N ALA A 211 -2.23 18.08 7.14
CA ALA A 211 -3.67 18.08 7.41
C ALA A 211 -4.15 16.84 8.18
N SER A 212 -3.38 15.74 8.15
CA SER A 212 -3.68 14.51 8.89
C SER A 212 -2.89 14.34 10.20
N ASN A 213 -2.29 15.40 10.74
CA ASN A 213 -1.42 15.33 11.93
C ASN A 213 -2.09 14.76 13.20
N PHE A 214 -3.42 14.76 13.27
CA PHE A 214 -4.17 14.21 14.42
C PHE A 214 -4.88 12.89 14.07
N ILE A 215 -4.50 12.26 12.95
CA ILE A 215 -5.07 10.98 12.49
C ILE A 215 -3.94 9.97 12.43
N THR A 216 -4.02 8.96 13.31
CA THR A 216 -3.06 7.86 13.38
C THR A 216 -3.74 6.57 13.83
N GLY A 217 -3.21 5.41 13.45
CA GLY A 217 -3.75 4.10 13.77
C GLY A 217 -5.06 3.75 13.03
N GLN A 218 -5.49 4.57 12.07
CA GLN A 218 -6.77 4.40 11.40
C GLN A 218 -6.65 3.56 10.12
N THR A 219 -7.72 2.82 9.83
CA THR A 219 -7.91 2.17 8.53
C THR A 219 -9.14 2.78 7.89
N LEU A 220 -8.95 3.43 6.74
CA LEU A 220 -10.06 4.03 5.98
C LEU A 220 -10.37 3.20 4.75
N HIS A 221 -11.62 2.77 4.63
CA HIS A 221 -12.11 2.08 3.44
C HIS A 221 -12.37 3.08 2.31
N ILE A 222 -11.81 2.77 1.15
CA ILE A 222 -12.06 3.48 -0.11
C ILE A 222 -12.68 2.45 -1.05
N ASP A 223 -13.94 2.15 -0.82
CA ASP A 223 -14.62 0.97 -1.36
C ASP A 223 -16.02 1.27 -1.96
N GLY A 224 -16.35 2.56 -2.10
CA GLY A 224 -17.66 2.98 -2.61
C GLY A 224 -18.84 2.55 -1.72
N GLY A 225 -18.59 2.32 -0.42
CA GLY A 225 -19.59 1.87 0.53
C GLY A 225 -19.88 0.36 0.48
N PHE A 226 -18.98 -0.44 -0.09
CA PHE A 226 -19.08 -1.90 -0.10
C PHE A 226 -19.21 -2.48 1.32
N THR A 227 -18.46 -1.94 2.28
CA THR A 227 -18.49 -2.40 3.68
C THR A 227 -19.55 -1.71 4.53
N ALA A 228 -20.27 -0.74 3.98
CA ALA A 228 -21.34 -0.02 4.67
C ALA A 228 -22.72 -0.67 4.46
N LYS A 229 -22.83 -1.70 3.61
CA LYS A 229 -24.03 -2.50 3.36
C LYS A 229 -24.05 -3.75 4.21
#